data_4c6c8654a37496b6e596653de75703e5
#
_entry.id   4c6c8654a37496b6e596653de75703e5
#
_cell.length_a   1.000
_cell.length_b   1.000
_cell.length_c   1.000
_cell.angle_alpha   90.00
_cell.angle_beta   90.00
_cell.angle_gamma   90.00
#
_symmetry.space_group_name_H-M   'P 1'
#
loop_
_entity.id
_entity.type
_entity.pdbx_description
1 polymer ?
#
loop_
_entity_poly.entity_id
_entity_poly.type
_entity_poly.pdbx_seq_one_letter_code
_entity_poly.pdbx_strand_id
1 'polypeptide(L)'
;AEQRLATCFHRNHMTNGEGGRDPEESRVDYVIDRVNTTGTVWLGLTLGCAQCHSHKFDPVSQQDYYSLSAFFNSIDEDGKAGSAAKPFLSYRSSLTKAPLDEADDLVSRRRAVEGAAKAQAQHPFRDWLRDRATEIHPGYRPWAVVSEAQLASSEGTQLRLDKDGRVTAFGANPSQDDYRVDFVPASRRVTGVRLEIFPVGTDRGMVLSRGERGEFILTDIKLQVRLPGSSVVRDVAVTGAVADFSADKKGNGNYGDVKDTLDDDPRNGWSTKGAERDTVHTAVFALAEPLVLEKGERLVFELRQRSTLGDANIAQFRVAVTHERGETVRKVGSGPMDDWAAKPRGNTTREGAEEVLDEQLKQRLFASFLEDHEPYVVAKRGLDQAIRQQSEVKGASGNLNVMVLAERAE
;
A
#
# COMPACT_ATOMS: atom_id res chain seq x y z
N ALA A 1 -12.52 11.11 -35.78
CA ALA A 1 -11.76 10.03 -35.13
C ALA A 1 -11.88 8.70 -35.89
N GLU A 2 -13.10 8.23 -36.20
CA GLU A 2 -13.36 6.93 -36.85
C GLU A 2 -12.70 6.77 -38.21
N GLN A 3 -12.78 7.80 -39.08
CA GLN A 3 -12.13 7.79 -40.38
C GLN A 3 -10.59 7.67 -40.27
N ARG A 4 -10.00 8.35 -39.28
CA ARG A 4 -8.56 8.20 -39.00
C ARG A 4 -8.23 6.82 -38.45
N LEU A 5 -9.11 6.23 -37.62
CA LEU A 5 -8.94 4.89 -37.10
C LEU A 5 -8.92 3.87 -38.25
N ALA A 6 -9.78 4.02 -39.28
CA ALA A 6 -9.81 3.14 -40.45
C ALA A 6 -8.45 3.10 -41.18
N THR A 7 -7.65 4.15 -41.10
CA THR A 7 -6.32 4.21 -41.73
C THR A 7 -5.26 3.33 -41.02
N CYS A 8 -5.58 2.75 -39.86
CA CYS A 8 -4.68 1.82 -39.16
C CYS A 8 -4.25 0.63 -40.03
N PHE A 9 -5.13 0.20 -40.93
CA PHE A 9 -4.80 -0.87 -41.87
C PHE A 9 -3.46 -0.63 -42.57
N HIS A 10 -3.23 0.59 -43.03
CA HIS A 10 -2.01 0.96 -43.75
C HIS A 10 -0.77 1.15 -42.84
N ARG A 11 -0.94 0.96 -41.52
CA ARG A 11 0.14 1.02 -40.54
C ARG A 11 0.49 -0.34 -39.93
N ASN A 12 -0.16 -1.41 -40.39
CA ASN A 12 0.11 -2.79 -39.97
C ASN A 12 1.21 -3.47 -40.82
N HIS A 13 2.09 -2.71 -41.44
CA HIS A 13 3.28 -3.20 -42.11
C HIS A 13 4.33 -3.71 -41.12
N MET A 14 5.25 -4.55 -41.56
CA MET A 14 6.40 -4.94 -40.81
C MET A 14 7.25 -3.70 -40.45
N THR A 15 7.72 -3.62 -39.20
CA THR A 15 8.59 -2.56 -38.74
C THR A 15 9.96 -3.13 -38.37
N ASN A 16 11.01 -2.42 -38.72
CA ASN A 16 12.37 -2.79 -38.34
C ASN A 16 12.76 -2.07 -37.03
N GLY A 17 13.05 -2.83 -36.00
CA GLY A 17 13.49 -2.33 -34.66
C GLY A 17 14.98 -2.52 -34.40
N GLU A 18 15.76 -3.00 -35.37
CA GLU A 18 17.16 -3.32 -35.18
C GLU A 18 18.06 -2.07 -35.08
N GLY A 19 19.15 -2.19 -34.32
CA GLY A 19 20.15 -1.15 -34.22
C GLY A 19 20.97 -1.01 -35.49
N GLY A 20 21.36 0.22 -35.84
CA GLY A 20 22.22 0.49 -37.01
C GLY A 20 21.51 0.63 -38.36
N ARG A 21 20.19 0.49 -38.42
CA ARG A 21 19.38 0.74 -39.59
C ARG A 21 19.29 2.25 -39.90
N ASP A 22 19.10 2.58 -41.18
CA ASP A 22 18.73 3.93 -41.59
C ASP A 22 17.21 4.13 -41.45
N PRO A 23 16.73 5.11 -40.62
CA PRO A 23 15.31 5.37 -40.49
C PRO A 23 14.61 5.80 -41.78
N GLU A 24 15.30 6.54 -42.67
CA GLU A 24 14.74 6.99 -43.94
C GLU A 24 14.60 5.84 -44.94
N GLU A 25 15.57 4.93 -45.01
CA GLU A 25 15.45 3.70 -45.76
C GLU A 25 14.25 2.90 -45.31
N SER A 26 14.10 2.67 -44.00
CA SER A 26 12.94 1.97 -43.45
C SER A 26 11.63 2.67 -43.78
N ARG A 27 11.59 4.00 -43.75
CA ARG A 27 10.40 4.76 -44.13
C ARG A 27 9.99 4.54 -45.57
N VAL A 28 10.96 4.52 -46.49
CA VAL A 28 10.72 4.24 -47.91
C VAL A 28 10.20 2.83 -48.09
N ASP A 29 10.79 1.85 -47.41
CA ASP A 29 10.32 0.44 -47.45
C ASP A 29 8.87 0.34 -46.97
N TYR A 30 8.47 1.09 -45.94
CA TYR A 30 7.09 1.13 -45.47
C TYR A 30 6.12 1.74 -46.49
N VAL A 31 6.55 2.74 -47.26
CA VAL A 31 5.77 3.29 -48.39
C VAL A 31 5.58 2.24 -49.47
N ILE A 32 6.65 1.54 -49.84
CA ILE A 32 6.62 0.46 -50.89
C ILE A 32 5.66 -0.67 -50.45
N ASP A 33 5.77 -1.10 -49.18
CA ASP A 33 4.89 -2.14 -48.63
C ASP A 33 3.41 -1.73 -48.71
N ARG A 34 3.08 -0.47 -48.33
CA ARG A 34 1.71 0.04 -48.43
C ARG A 34 1.16 0.05 -49.83
N VAL A 35 1.95 0.46 -50.80
CA VAL A 35 1.55 0.44 -52.23
C VAL A 35 1.22 -0.97 -52.64
N ASN A 36 2.13 -1.92 -52.39
CA ASN A 36 1.98 -3.31 -52.78
C ASN A 36 0.81 -3.97 -52.06
N THR A 37 0.67 -3.75 -50.77
CA THR A 37 -0.43 -4.30 -49.95
C THR A 37 -1.78 -3.71 -50.39
N THR A 38 -1.85 -2.39 -50.64
CA THR A 38 -3.08 -1.75 -51.10
C THR A 38 -3.50 -2.34 -52.48
N GLY A 39 -2.56 -2.49 -53.41
CA GLY A 39 -2.80 -3.11 -54.70
C GLY A 39 -3.34 -4.53 -54.53
N THR A 40 -2.69 -5.33 -53.71
CA THR A 40 -3.05 -6.75 -53.54
C THR A 40 -4.40 -6.91 -52.83
N VAL A 41 -4.62 -6.21 -51.72
CA VAL A 41 -5.81 -6.42 -50.86
C VAL A 41 -7.06 -5.76 -51.44
N TRP A 42 -6.93 -4.53 -51.95
CA TRP A 42 -8.10 -3.73 -52.37
C TRP A 42 -8.37 -3.76 -53.87
N LEU A 43 -7.32 -3.93 -54.67
CA LEU A 43 -7.46 -3.92 -56.16
C LEU A 43 -7.30 -5.31 -56.79
N GLY A 44 -6.79 -6.31 -56.05
CA GLY A 44 -6.50 -7.64 -56.58
C GLY A 44 -5.35 -7.66 -57.60
N LEU A 45 -4.45 -6.65 -57.51
CA LEU A 45 -3.35 -6.46 -58.46
C LEU A 45 -1.98 -6.64 -57.78
N THR A 46 -1.04 -7.24 -58.49
CA THR A 46 0.35 -7.37 -58.03
C THR A 46 1.20 -6.21 -58.50
N LEU A 47 1.08 -5.05 -57.84
CA LEU A 47 1.73 -3.82 -58.28
C LEU A 47 3.25 -3.80 -58.17
N GLY A 48 3.87 -4.70 -57.38
CA GLY A 48 5.30 -4.71 -57.10
C GLY A 48 6.20 -4.80 -58.35
N CYS A 49 5.73 -5.39 -59.45
CA CYS A 49 6.47 -5.41 -60.73
C CYS A 49 6.65 -4.01 -61.31
N ALA A 50 5.68 -3.12 -61.09
CA ALA A 50 5.69 -1.76 -61.59
C ALA A 50 6.68 -0.83 -60.87
N GLN A 51 7.32 -1.28 -59.81
CA GLN A 51 8.39 -0.55 -59.12
C GLN A 51 9.60 -0.32 -60.03
N CYS A 52 9.95 -1.32 -60.88
CA CYS A 52 11.14 -1.26 -61.72
C CYS A 52 10.82 -1.00 -63.22
N HIS A 53 9.63 -1.42 -63.71
CA HIS A 53 9.22 -1.26 -65.11
C HIS A 53 7.69 -1.29 -65.19
N SER A 54 7.07 -0.81 -66.25
CA SER A 54 5.62 -0.91 -66.45
C SER A 54 5.18 -2.39 -66.38
N HIS A 55 4.03 -2.63 -65.73
CA HIS A 55 3.53 -3.97 -65.46
C HIS A 55 3.33 -4.75 -66.76
N LYS A 56 3.74 -6.02 -66.80
CA LYS A 56 3.78 -6.80 -68.02
C LYS A 56 2.39 -7.15 -68.56
N PHE A 57 1.44 -7.38 -67.70
CA PHE A 57 0.13 -7.94 -68.07
C PHE A 57 -1.02 -6.93 -67.83
N ASP A 58 -0.90 -6.07 -66.82
CA ASP A 58 -1.92 -5.08 -66.46
C ASP A 58 -1.55 -3.70 -66.99
N PRO A 59 -2.52 -2.84 -67.28
CA PRO A 59 -2.29 -1.49 -67.79
C PRO A 59 -1.83 -0.53 -66.68
N VAL A 60 -0.80 -0.92 -65.94
CA VAL A 60 -0.21 -0.12 -64.84
C VAL A 60 1.21 0.25 -65.24
N SER A 61 1.44 1.53 -65.45
CA SER A 61 2.78 2.06 -65.72
C SER A 61 3.61 2.22 -64.46
N GLN A 62 4.93 2.33 -64.64
CA GLN A 62 5.83 2.72 -63.54
C GLN A 62 5.44 4.10 -62.95
N GLN A 63 4.96 5.01 -63.81
CA GLN A 63 4.48 6.32 -63.36
C GLN A 63 3.26 6.20 -62.43
N ASP A 64 2.32 5.30 -62.72
CA ASP A 64 1.15 5.06 -61.86
C ASP A 64 1.57 4.51 -60.48
N TYR A 65 2.57 3.59 -60.50
CA TYR A 65 3.12 3.06 -59.25
C TYR A 65 3.69 4.16 -58.35
N TYR A 66 4.54 5.03 -58.91
CA TYR A 66 5.13 6.13 -58.10
C TYR A 66 4.16 7.24 -57.81
N SER A 67 3.11 7.45 -58.60
CA SER A 67 2.02 8.34 -58.25
C SER A 67 1.25 7.86 -57.00
N LEU A 68 1.00 6.54 -56.92
CA LEU A 68 0.40 5.95 -55.74
C LEU A 68 1.38 5.98 -54.53
N SER A 69 2.67 5.74 -54.78
CA SER A 69 3.71 5.85 -53.77
C SER A 69 3.81 7.27 -53.17
N ALA A 70 3.70 8.30 -54.00
CA ALA A 70 3.71 9.69 -53.57
C ALA A 70 2.57 10.01 -52.57
N PHE A 71 1.39 9.39 -52.78
CA PHE A 71 0.27 9.50 -51.86
C PHE A 71 0.59 9.03 -50.45
N PHE A 72 1.35 7.93 -50.28
CA PHE A 72 1.79 7.41 -49.00
C PHE A 72 3.06 8.10 -48.46
N ASN A 73 3.83 8.73 -49.35
CA ASN A 73 5.11 9.39 -49.00
C ASN A 73 4.92 10.70 -48.20
N SER A 74 3.70 11.30 -48.28
CA SER A 74 3.36 12.51 -47.54
C SER A 74 3.05 12.29 -46.04
N ILE A 75 3.05 11.03 -45.58
CA ILE A 75 2.73 10.70 -44.19
C ILE A 75 3.83 11.19 -43.23
N ASP A 76 3.41 11.77 -42.07
CA ASP A 76 4.32 12.22 -41.02
C ASP A 76 4.86 11.01 -40.20
N GLU A 77 5.68 10.21 -40.83
CA GLU A 77 6.36 9.07 -40.17
C GLU A 77 7.88 9.25 -40.22
N ASP A 78 8.55 8.68 -39.22
CA ASP A 78 10.00 8.79 -39.02
C ASP A 78 10.75 7.45 -39.23
N GLY A 79 10.13 6.43 -39.85
CA GLY A 79 10.71 5.13 -40.07
C GLY A 79 11.02 4.33 -38.81
N LYS A 80 10.60 4.78 -37.63
CA LYS A 80 10.83 4.06 -36.38
C LYS A 80 9.80 2.95 -36.18
N ALA A 81 10.19 1.98 -35.34
CA ALA A 81 9.34 0.88 -34.94
C ALA A 81 8.67 1.19 -33.57
N GLY A 82 7.58 0.47 -33.28
CA GLY A 82 6.92 0.48 -31.98
C GLY A 82 5.52 1.10 -32.00
N SER A 83 4.72 0.78 -31.01
CA SER A 83 3.32 1.19 -30.88
C SER A 83 3.10 2.71 -30.75
N ALA A 84 4.14 3.47 -30.46
CA ALA A 84 4.13 4.93 -30.38
C ALA A 84 4.79 5.61 -31.59
N ALA A 85 5.10 4.85 -32.65
CA ALA A 85 5.66 5.41 -33.89
C ALA A 85 4.66 6.39 -34.54
N LYS A 86 5.13 7.61 -34.80
CA LYS A 86 4.29 8.67 -35.40
C LYS A 86 3.84 8.33 -36.80
N PRO A 87 2.67 8.82 -37.22
CA PRO A 87 1.63 9.45 -36.43
C PRO A 87 0.74 8.42 -35.72
N PHE A 88 0.28 8.77 -34.53
CA PHE A 88 -0.64 7.92 -33.79
C PHE A 88 -1.87 8.67 -33.30
N LEU A 89 -2.93 7.92 -33.00
CA LEU A 89 -4.15 8.37 -32.38
C LEU A 89 -4.32 7.65 -31.05
N SER A 90 -4.46 8.38 -29.97
CA SER A 90 -4.92 7.80 -28.72
C SER A 90 -6.41 7.49 -28.84
N TYR A 91 -6.75 6.22 -28.88
CA TYR A 91 -8.08 5.72 -29.12
C TYR A 91 -8.60 4.93 -27.93
N ARG A 92 -9.82 5.22 -27.53
CA ARG A 92 -10.56 4.40 -26.59
C ARG A 92 -11.71 3.74 -27.30
N SER A 93 -11.76 2.42 -27.26
CA SER A 93 -12.83 1.64 -27.90
C SER A 93 -14.19 1.98 -27.28
N SER A 94 -15.22 2.09 -28.12
CA SER A 94 -16.61 2.21 -27.66
C SER A 94 -17.05 1.01 -26.80
N LEU A 95 -16.44 -0.15 -27.04
CA LEU A 95 -16.68 -1.37 -26.25
C LEU A 95 -16.20 -1.25 -24.79
N THR A 96 -15.24 -0.38 -24.53
CA THR A 96 -14.70 -0.15 -23.17
C THR A 96 -15.38 1.03 -22.48
N LYS A 97 -16.15 1.83 -23.19
CA LYS A 97 -16.81 3.02 -22.65
C LYS A 97 -17.93 2.64 -21.70
N ALA A 98 -18.84 1.77 -22.11
CA ALA A 98 -19.99 1.37 -21.30
C ALA A 98 -19.60 0.73 -19.95
N PRO A 99 -18.66 -0.21 -19.88
CA PRO A 99 -18.16 -0.73 -18.59
C PRO A 99 -17.52 0.34 -17.70
N LEU A 100 -16.85 1.34 -18.28
CA LEU A 100 -16.27 2.45 -17.51
C LEU A 100 -17.34 3.36 -16.93
N ASP A 101 -18.32 3.77 -17.75
CA ASP A 101 -19.42 4.61 -17.33
C ASP A 101 -20.22 3.92 -16.21
N GLU A 102 -20.47 2.60 -16.32
CA GLU A 102 -21.13 1.80 -15.28
C GLU A 102 -20.31 1.72 -13.97
N ALA A 103 -19.00 1.54 -14.08
CA ALA A 103 -18.10 1.53 -12.93
C ALA A 103 -18.03 2.91 -12.24
N ASP A 104 -17.97 3.99 -13.01
CA ASP A 104 -17.99 5.37 -12.49
C ASP A 104 -19.33 5.68 -11.80
N ASP A 105 -20.44 5.25 -12.37
CA ASP A 105 -21.78 5.38 -11.78
C ASP A 105 -21.91 4.57 -10.49
N LEU A 106 -21.36 3.35 -10.45
CA LEU A 106 -21.36 2.52 -9.24
C LEU A 106 -20.62 3.21 -8.11
N VAL A 107 -19.41 3.71 -8.38
CA VAL A 107 -18.62 4.48 -7.38
C VAL A 107 -19.39 5.68 -6.88
N SER A 108 -20.06 6.44 -7.80
CA SER A 108 -20.85 7.61 -7.44
C SER A 108 -22.01 7.25 -6.52
N ARG A 109 -22.78 6.19 -6.84
CA ARG A 109 -23.86 5.70 -5.98
C ARG A 109 -23.35 5.23 -4.61
N ARG A 110 -22.24 4.48 -4.57
CA ARG A 110 -21.66 3.99 -3.31
C ARG A 110 -21.13 5.11 -2.44
N ARG A 111 -20.56 6.16 -3.05
CA ARG A 111 -20.11 7.37 -2.33
C ARG A 111 -21.28 8.13 -1.71
N ALA A 112 -22.39 8.22 -2.40
CA ALA A 112 -23.62 8.83 -1.84
C ALA A 112 -24.15 8.02 -0.64
N VAL A 113 -24.12 6.67 -0.71
CA VAL A 113 -24.53 5.80 0.40
C VAL A 113 -23.59 5.96 1.60
N GLU A 114 -22.27 6.00 1.38
CA GLU A 114 -21.28 6.25 2.44
C GLU A 114 -21.48 7.61 3.09
N GLY A 115 -21.67 8.66 2.30
CA GLY A 115 -21.96 10.02 2.80
C GLY A 115 -23.25 10.10 3.62
N ALA A 116 -24.31 9.42 3.19
CA ALA A 116 -25.56 9.34 3.93
C ALA A 116 -25.38 8.57 5.27
N ALA A 117 -24.68 7.44 5.27
CA ALA A 117 -24.39 6.69 6.48
C ALA A 117 -23.56 7.52 7.48
N LYS A 118 -22.57 8.27 6.98
CA LYS A 118 -21.76 9.20 7.80
C LYS A 118 -22.61 10.31 8.42
N ALA A 119 -23.53 10.89 7.66
CA ALA A 119 -24.43 11.92 8.17
C ALA A 119 -25.39 11.38 9.24
N GLN A 120 -25.95 10.20 9.03
CA GLN A 120 -26.85 9.52 9.98
C GLN A 120 -26.12 9.10 11.28
N ALA A 121 -24.82 8.88 11.22
CA ALA A 121 -23.99 8.51 12.35
C ALA A 121 -23.84 9.63 13.41
N GLN A 122 -24.22 10.87 13.12
CA GLN A 122 -24.08 12.00 14.06
C GLN A 122 -24.89 11.83 15.36
N HIS A 123 -26.09 11.27 15.27
CA HIS A 123 -26.91 11.03 16.46
C HIS A 123 -26.36 9.88 17.33
N PRO A 124 -26.08 8.69 16.81
CA PRO A 124 -25.41 7.62 17.56
C PRO A 124 -24.04 8.04 18.13
N PHE A 125 -23.32 8.94 17.46
CA PHE A 125 -22.05 9.46 17.97
C PHE A 125 -22.23 10.25 19.27
N ARG A 126 -23.28 11.06 19.40
CA ARG A 126 -23.57 11.79 20.66
C ARG A 126 -23.84 10.83 21.83
N ASP A 127 -24.57 9.76 21.57
CA ASP A 127 -24.81 8.73 22.57
C ASP A 127 -23.52 8.03 22.98
N TRP A 128 -22.69 7.69 21.99
CA TRP A 128 -21.37 7.11 22.20
C TRP A 128 -20.46 8.04 23.03
N LEU A 129 -20.45 9.35 22.75
CA LEU A 129 -19.67 10.32 23.54
C LEU A 129 -20.13 10.33 25.01
N ARG A 130 -21.45 10.28 25.25
CA ARG A 130 -21.99 10.22 26.60
C ARG A 130 -21.59 8.95 27.36
N ASP A 131 -21.63 7.83 26.71
CA ASP A 131 -21.23 6.55 27.30
C ASP A 131 -19.74 6.51 27.57
N ARG A 132 -18.91 6.91 26.60
CA ARG A 132 -17.45 6.97 26.76
C ARG A 132 -17.02 7.98 27.82
N ALA A 133 -17.74 9.07 28.01
CA ALA A 133 -17.43 10.05 29.08
C ALA A 133 -17.42 9.44 30.48
N THR A 134 -18.08 8.33 30.70
CA THR A 134 -18.04 7.62 32.00
C THR A 134 -16.75 6.83 32.20
N GLU A 135 -16.11 6.39 31.11
CA GLU A 135 -14.88 5.59 31.12
C GLU A 135 -13.63 6.48 31.02
N ILE A 136 -13.70 7.55 30.21
CA ILE A 136 -12.58 8.49 30.02
C ILE A 136 -12.46 9.40 31.26
N HIS A 137 -11.38 9.28 31.97
CA HIS A 137 -11.03 10.08 33.16
C HIS A 137 -9.52 10.40 33.14
N PRO A 138 -8.99 11.29 33.99
CA PRO A 138 -7.57 11.66 33.98
C PRO A 138 -6.58 10.51 34.15
N GLY A 139 -7.02 9.38 34.67
CA GLY A 139 -6.25 8.13 34.77
C GLY A 139 -6.45 7.15 33.61
N TYR A 140 -7.33 7.47 32.66
CA TYR A 140 -7.57 6.60 31.52
C TYR A 140 -6.29 6.44 30.67
N ARG A 141 -6.03 5.22 30.23
CA ARG A 141 -4.91 4.89 29.35
C ARG A 141 -5.44 4.00 28.25
N PRO A 142 -5.42 4.47 26.98
CA PRO A 142 -5.89 3.68 25.84
C PRO A 142 -5.01 2.44 25.58
N TRP A 143 -3.79 2.45 26.09
CA TRP A 143 -2.83 1.34 25.96
C TRP A 143 -2.65 0.65 27.29
N ALA A 144 -3.12 -0.60 27.39
CA ALA A 144 -2.93 -1.46 28.54
C ALA A 144 -1.56 -2.17 28.44
N VAL A 145 -0.68 -1.86 29.37
CA VAL A 145 0.65 -2.48 29.45
C VAL A 145 0.51 -3.94 29.88
N VAL A 146 1.28 -4.83 29.23
CA VAL A 146 1.39 -6.24 29.61
C VAL A 146 2.23 -6.34 30.86
N SER A 147 1.61 -6.65 32.01
CA SER A 147 2.25 -6.78 33.32
C SER A 147 2.50 -8.22 33.73
N GLU A 148 1.87 -9.20 33.07
CA GLU A 148 2.03 -10.63 33.30
C GLU A 148 2.14 -11.38 31.99
N ALA A 149 3.22 -12.12 31.79
CA ALA A 149 3.48 -12.89 30.57
C ALA A 149 4.36 -14.09 30.81
N GLN A 150 4.20 -15.12 29.98
CA GLN A 150 5.20 -16.15 29.79
C GLN A 150 6.18 -15.67 28.71
N LEU A 151 7.46 -15.71 29.00
CA LEU A 151 8.51 -15.23 28.12
C LEU A 151 9.34 -16.43 27.62
N ALA A 152 9.71 -16.40 26.36
CA ALA A 152 10.61 -17.38 25.76
C ALA A 152 11.51 -16.72 24.72
N SER A 153 12.67 -17.31 24.50
CA SER A 153 13.60 -16.99 23.42
C SER A 153 13.87 -18.26 22.63
N SER A 154 14.11 -18.17 21.34
CA SER A 154 14.42 -19.32 20.49
C SER A 154 15.85 -19.79 20.63
N GLU A 155 16.79 -18.89 20.93
CA GLU A 155 18.25 -19.16 20.90
C GLU A 155 18.94 -18.97 22.25
N GLY A 156 18.16 -18.96 23.33
CA GLY A 156 18.69 -19.03 24.69
C GLY A 156 18.97 -17.71 25.40
N THR A 157 18.55 -16.56 24.83
CA THR A 157 18.49 -15.31 25.59
C THR A 157 17.57 -15.47 26.80
N GLN A 158 17.99 -15.00 27.95
CA GLN A 158 17.11 -14.93 29.12
C GLN A 158 16.29 -13.65 29.10
N LEU A 159 15.00 -13.76 29.40
CA LEU A 159 14.07 -12.64 29.42
C LEU A 159 13.45 -12.49 30.79
N ARG A 160 13.35 -11.27 31.31
CA ARG A 160 12.74 -10.99 32.62
C ARG A 160 11.78 -9.80 32.51
N LEU A 161 10.53 -10.02 32.90
CA LEU A 161 9.50 -9.00 33.02
C LEU A 161 9.59 -8.35 34.41
N ASP A 162 9.60 -7.03 34.46
CA ASP A 162 9.51 -6.25 35.69
C ASP A 162 8.07 -5.78 36.00
N LYS A 163 7.90 -5.13 37.16
CA LYS A 163 6.58 -4.61 37.62
C LYS A 163 6.02 -3.49 36.73
N ASP A 164 6.85 -2.80 35.96
CA ASP A 164 6.48 -1.72 35.07
C ASP A 164 6.17 -2.24 33.63
N GLY A 165 6.17 -3.57 33.45
CA GLY A 165 5.91 -4.25 32.17
C GLY A 165 7.08 -4.20 31.20
N ARG A 166 8.29 -3.89 31.66
CA ARG A 166 9.48 -3.91 30.83
C ARG A 166 10.08 -5.31 30.79
N VAL A 167 10.38 -5.79 29.61
CA VAL A 167 11.11 -7.03 29.39
C VAL A 167 12.56 -6.69 29.13
N THR A 168 13.45 -7.19 29.99
CA THR A 168 14.90 -7.05 29.82
C THR A 168 15.50 -8.35 29.34
N ALA A 169 16.27 -8.29 28.27
CA ALA A 169 17.03 -9.43 27.72
C ALA A 169 18.46 -9.44 28.31
N PHE A 170 18.90 -10.62 28.77
CA PHE A 170 20.21 -10.80 29.40
C PHE A 170 20.78 -12.20 29.13
N GLY A 171 21.97 -12.47 29.62
CA GLY A 171 22.67 -13.75 29.35
C GLY A 171 23.31 -13.81 27.96
N ALA A 172 23.22 -14.94 27.29
CA ALA A 172 23.73 -15.11 25.93
C ALA A 172 23.12 -14.10 24.95
N ASN A 173 23.90 -13.59 24.00
CA ASN A 173 23.45 -12.76 22.89
C ASN A 173 23.77 -13.46 21.57
N PRO A 174 22.93 -14.37 21.10
CA PRO A 174 23.13 -15.03 19.81
C PRO A 174 23.06 -14.00 18.65
N SER A 175 23.60 -14.40 17.49
CA SER A 175 23.57 -13.52 16.31
C SER A 175 22.16 -13.20 15.83
N GLN A 176 21.20 -14.09 16.08
CA GLN A 176 19.79 -13.95 15.79
C GLN A 176 19.01 -14.55 16.95
N ASP A 177 17.83 -13.99 17.27
CA ASP A 177 16.95 -14.56 18.29
C ASP A 177 15.50 -14.08 18.07
N ASP A 178 14.55 -14.92 18.44
CA ASP A 178 13.14 -14.55 18.46
C ASP A 178 12.66 -14.48 19.91
N TYR A 179 12.13 -13.34 20.28
CA TYR A 179 11.53 -13.15 21.60
C TYR A 179 10.02 -13.34 21.54
N ARG A 180 9.50 -14.15 22.42
CA ARG A 180 8.06 -14.44 22.49
C ARG A 180 7.49 -13.95 23.82
N VAL A 181 6.43 -13.19 23.74
CA VAL A 181 5.64 -12.68 24.86
C VAL A 181 4.23 -13.27 24.76
N ASP A 182 3.89 -14.19 25.68
CA ASP A 182 2.60 -14.89 25.73
C ASP A 182 1.82 -14.41 26.96
N PHE A 183 0.68 -13.76 26.74
CA PHE A 183 -0.05 -13.06 27.79
C PHE A 183 -1.57 -13.09 27.57
N VAL A 184 -2.32 -12.77 28.62
CA VAL A 184 -3.75 -12.51 28.57
C VAL A 184 -3.94 -10.99 28.54
N PRO A 185 -4.54 -10.41 27.50
CA PRO A 185 -4.77 -8.97 27.48
C PRO A 185 -5.85 -8.56 28.46
N ALA A 186 -5.76 -7.32 28.97
CA ALA A 186 -6.73 -6.75 29.92
C ALA A 186 -8.14 -6.64 29.33
N SER A 187 -8.25 -6.43 28.02
CA SER A 187 -9.52 -6.44 27.27
C SER A 187 -9.56 -7.67 26.36
N ARG A 188 -10.73 -8.31 26.28
CA ARG A 188 -10.95 -9.40 25.29
C ARG A 188 -10.93 -8.91 23.85
N ARG A 189 -11.19 -7.63 23.63
CA ARG A 189 -11.09 -6.99 22.31
C ARG A 189 -9.73 -6.33 22.17
N VAL A 190 -9.02 -6.64 21.07
CA VAL A 190 -7.71 -6.06 20.73
C VAL A 190 -7.76 -5.54 19.30
N THR A 191 -7.27 -4.34 19.08
CA THR A 191 -7.23 -3.65 17.78
C THR A 191 -5.83 -3.28 17.36
N GLY A 192 -4.88 -3.24 18.31
CA GLY A 192 -3.49 -2.92 18.05
C GLY A 192 -2.54 -3.32 19.16
N VAL A 193 -1.27 -3.41 18.80
CA VAL A 193 -0.15 -3.66 19.71
C VAL A 193 0.83 -2.51 19.59
N ARG A 194 1.34 -2.04 20.73
CA ARG A 194 2.42 -1.05 20.83
C ARG A 194 3.66 -1.70 21.41
N LEU A 195 4.77 -1.52 20.72
CA LEU A 195 6.09 -1.93 21.13
C LEU A 195 6.92 -0.68 21.47
N GLU A 196 7.44 -0.61 22.67
CA GLU A 196 8.32 0.47 23.14
C GLU A 196 9.69 -0.13 23.44
N ILE A 197 10.75 0.43 22.85
CA ILE A 197 12.14 0.01 23.05
C ILE A 197 12.81 1.02 23.94
N PHE A 198 13.36 0.56 25.06
CA PHE A 198 13.96 1.41 26.07
C PHE A 198 15.49 1.41 25.97
N PRO A 199 16.11 2.59 26.19
CA PRO A 199 17.56 2.65 26.30
C PRO A 199 18.04 1.97 27.59
N VAL A 200 19.18 1.28 27.47
CA VAL A 200 19.87 0.63 28.58
C VAL A 200 21.25 1.25 28.75
N GLY A 201 21.60 1.65 29.96
CA GLY A 201 22.94 2.16 30.27
C GLY A 201 23.98 1.06 30.29
N THR A 202 25.08 1.27 29.61
CA THR A 202 26.26 0.40 29.60
C THR A 202 27.53 1.24 29.82
N ASP A 203 28.65 0.60 30.00
CA ASP A 203 29.97 1.23 30.06
C ASP A 203 30.34 1.99 28.77
N ARG A 204 29.67 1.69 27.66
CA ARG A 204 29.79 2.33 26.35
C ARG A 204 28.74 3.43 26.10
N GLY A 205 27.94 3.78 27.09
CA GLY A 205 26.83 4.73 26.98
C GLY A 205 25.46 4.06 26.87
N MET A 206 24.47 4.83 26.39
CA MET A 206 23.11 4.32 26.19
C MET A 206 23.01 3.50 24.91
N VAL A 207 22.34 2.36 24.98
CA VAL A 207 22.15 1.43 23.86
C VAL A 207 20.71 0.94 23.82
N LEU A 208 20.22 0.62 22.63
CA LEU A 208 18.88 0.07 22.38
C LEU A 208 18.93 -1.43 22.12
N SER A 209 20.12 -1.94 21.74
CA SER A 209 20.36 -3.36 21.49
C SER A 209 21.42 -3.93 22.39
N ARG A 210 21.54 -5.25 22.37
CA ARG A 210 22.58 -6.02 23.08
C ARG A 210 23.88 -6.10 22.31
N GLY A 211 23.85 -5.73 21.01
CA GLY A 211 24.99 -5.78 20.11
C GLY A 211 25.95 -4.61 20.29
N GLU A 212 27.14 -4.74 19.70
CA GLU A 212 28.21 -3.74 19.81
C GLU A 212 27.87 -2.37 19.24
N ARG A 213 27.01 -2.33 18.22
CA ARG A 213 26.59 -1.08 17.55
C ARG A 213 25.58 -0.27 18.38
N GLY A 214 24.88 -0.92 19.31
CA GLY A 214 23.87 -0.28 20.17
C GLY A 214 22.53 0.04 19.51
N GLU A 215 22.40 -0.06 18.19
CA GLU A 215 21.15 -0.03 17.45
C GLU A 215 20.55 -1.43 17.28
N PHE A 216 19.24 -1.57 17.33
CA PHE A 216 18.56 -2.86 17.09
C PHE A 216 18.07 -3.00 15.64
N ILE A 217 17.82 -4.25 15.27
CA ILE A 217 17.12 -4.61 14.04
C ILE A 217 16.03 -5.62 14.37
N LEU A 218 14.79 -5.25 14.11
CA LEU A 218 13.61 -6.11 14.18
C LEU A 218 13.19 -6.46 12.75
N THR A 219 13.38 -7.72 12.36
CA THR A 219 13.12 -8.14 10.97
C THR A 219 11.66 -8.46 10.71
N ASP A 220 10.94 -8.98 11.71
CA ASP A 220 9.53 -9.32 11.55
C ASP A 220 8.83 -9.37 12.91
N ILE A 221 7.50 -9.25 12.90
CA ILE A 221 6.64 -9.51 14.04
C ILE A 221 5.57 -10.54 13.68
N LYS A 222 5.22 -11.37 14.64
CA LYS A 222 4.02 -12.23 14.54
C LYS A 222 3.11 -11.97 15.71
N LEU A 223 1.83 -11.84 15.41
CA LEU A 223 0.79 -11.81 16.42
C LEU A 223 -0.09 -13.05 16.24
N GLN A 224 -0.29 -13.80 17.30
CA GLN A 224 -0.97 -15.08 17.26
C GLN A 224 -1.91 -15.23 18.44
N VAL A 225 -2.97 -16.01 18.27
CA VAL A 225 -3.83 -16.48 19.37
C VAL A 225 -3.46 -17.93 19.67
N ARG A 226 -3.17 -18.18 20.94
CA ARG A 226 -2.95 -19.53 21.44
C ARG A 226 -4.21 -20.05 22.14
N LEU A 227 -4.67 -21.23 21.74
CA LEU A 227 -5.83 -21.87 22.32
C LEU A 227 -5.54 -22.43 23.72
N PRO A 228 -6.53 -22.48 24.60
CA PRO A 228 -6.35 -23.04 25.94
C PRO A 228 -5.86 -24.50 25.90
N GLY A 229 -4.80 -24.79 26.65
CA GLY A 229 -4.25 -26.14 26.77
C GLY A 229 -3.62 -26.70 25.50
N SER A 230 -3.39 -25.88 24.48
CA SER A 230 -2.83 -26.29 23.19
C SER A 230 -1.52 -25.56 22.88
N SER A 231 -0.64 -26.23 22.16
CA SER A 231 0.51 -25.60 21.49
C SER A 231 0.15 -24.98 20.13
N VAL A 232 -1.06 -25.23 19.64
CA VAL A 232 -1.54 -24.69 18.35
C VAL A 232 -1.80 -23.22 18.48
N VAL A 233 -1.27 -22.45 17.56
CA VAL A 233 -1.46 -21.01 17.43
C VAL A 233 -2.20 -20.69 16.12
N ARG A 234 -2.96 -19.60 16.13
CA ARG A 234 -3.64 -19.04 14.95
C ARG A 234 -3.10 -17.64 14.69
N ASP A 235 -2.61 -17.39 13.49
CA ASP A 235 -2.09 -16.09 13.12
C ASP A 235 -3.20 -15.02 13.10
N VAL A 236 -2.83 -13.82 13.54
CA VAL A 236 -3.66 -12.62 13.50
C VAL A 236 -3.05 -11.65 12.51
N ALA A 237 -3.83 -11.26 11.51
CA ALA A 237 -3.36 -10.37 10.47
C ALA A 237 -3.12 -8.95 11.01
N VAL A 238 -1.90 -8.46 10.84
CA VAL A 238 -1.49 -7.08 11.09
C VAL A 238 -1.31 -6.40 9.73
N THR A 239 -1.97 -5.25 9.53
CA THR A 239 -1.97 -4.58 8.21
C THR A 239 -1.37 -3.19 8.24
N GLY A 240 -1.09 -2.66 9.41
CA GLY A 240 -0.47 -1.35 9.56
C GLY A 240 0.64 -1.37 10.60
N ALA A 241 1.75 -0.72 10.27
CA ALA A 241 2.82 -0.44 11.21
C ALA A 241 3.30 1.01 11.04
N VAL A 242 3.49 1.71 12.16
CA VAL A 242 4.07 3.05 12.21
C VAL A 242 5.06 3.13 13.36
N ALA A 243 6.15 3.86 13.17
CA ALA A 243 7.14 4.10 14.23
C ALA A 243 7.48 5.58 14.31
N ASP A 244 8.04 5.99 15.44
CA ASP A 244 8.56 7.33 15.67
C ASP A 244 9.83 7.62 14.86
N PHE A 245 10.57 6.58 14.50
CA PHE A 245 11.81 6.68 13.75
C PHE A 245 11.92 5.55 12.71
N SER A 246 12.46 5.89 11.54
CA SER A 246 12.83 4.95 10.48
C SER A 246 14.24 5.29 9.99
N ALA A 247 15.14 4.32 10.00
CA ALA A 247 16.50 4.52 9.51
C ALA A 247 16.57 4.63 7.99
N ASP A 248 17.61 5.33 7.49
CA ASP A 248 17.93 5.27 6.06
C ASP A 248 18.42 3.86 5.71
N LYS A 249 17.80 3.24 4.72
CA LYS A 249 18.17 1.91 4.23
C LYS A 249 19.55 1.87 3.57
N LYS A 250 20.01 3.01 3.04
CA LYS A 250 21.29 3.10 2.36
C LYS A 250 22.44 2.82 3.32
N GLY A 251 23.21 1.79 3.03
CA GLY A 251 24.31 1.35 3.89
C GLY A 251 23.89 0.66 5.20
N ASN A 252 22.63 0.22 5.27
CA ASN A 252 22.07 -0.51 6.41
C ASN A 252 21.42 -1.85 6.01
N GLY A 253 21.81 -2.46 4.90
CA GLY A 253 21.32 -3.77 4.48
C GLY A 253 19.81 -3.84 4.23
N ASN A 254 19.17 -2.75 3.79
CA ASN A 254 17.71 -2.57 3.64
C ASN A 254 16.91 -2.49 4.95
N TYR A 255 17.53 -2.48 6.11
CA TYR A 255 16.82 -2.30 7.38
C TYR A 255 16.54 -0.82 7.65
N GLY A 256 15.29 -0.48 7.90
CA GLY A 256 14.89 0.90 8.14
C GLY A 256 13.46 1.09 8.60
N ASP A 257 12.48 0.79 7.76
CA ASP A 257 11.06 1.07 8.00
C ASP A 257 10.40 -0.05 8.82
N VAL A 258 9.58 0.34 9.80
CA VAL A 258 8.80 -0.62 10.61
C VAL A 258 7.78 -1.40 9.78
N LYS A 259 7.33 -0.90 8.65
CA LYS A 259 6.41 -1.62 7.75
C LYS A 259 7.03 -2.89 7.16
N ASP A 260 8.34 -2.90 7.02
CA ASP A 260 9.07 -4.06 6.54
C ASP A 260 9.06 -5.22 7.55
N THR A 261 8.57 -5.02 8.77
CA THR A 261 8.40 -6.11 9.76
C THR A 261 7.11 -6.92 9.57
N LEU A 262 6.37 -6.70 8.47
CA LEU A 262 5.09 -7.35 8.20
C LEU A 262 5.13 -8.34 7.02
N ASP A 263 6.29 -8.55 6.40
CA ASP A 263 6.41 -9.34 5.15
C ASP A 263 7.15 -10.66 5.31
N ASP A 264 7.62 -10.97 6.53
CA ASP A 264 8.37 -12.19 6.89
C ASP A 264 9.71 -12.34 6.12
N ASP A 265 10.29 -11.21 5.65
CA ASP A 265 11.58 -11.21 4.96
C ASP A 265 12.73 -10.79 5.91
N PRO A 266 13.64 -11.69 6.30
CA PRO A 266 14.73 -11.38 7.24
C PRO A 266 15.78 -10.42 6.65
N ARG A 267 15.70 -10.07 5.36
CA ARG A 267 16.63 -9.16 4.68
C ARG A 267 16.26 -7.70 4.80
N ASN A 268 15.11 -7.38 5.38
CA ASN A 268 14.62 -6.04 5.67
C ASN A 268 14.08 -5.98 7.11
N GLY A 269 13.52 -4.87 7.54
CA GLY A 269 12.93 -4.69 8.85
C GLY A 269 13.17 -3.29 9.44
N TRP A 270 12.74 -3.11 10.68
CA TRP A 270 12.88 -1.86 11.42
C TRP A 270 14.24 -1.77 12.11
N SER A 271 14.91 -0.63 11.91
CA SER A 271 16.20 -0.33 12.53
C SER A 271 16.21 1.08 13.13
N THR A 272 16.96 1.23 14.21
CA THR A 272 17.25 2.53 14.86
C THR A 272 18.64 3.07 14.54
N LYS A 273 19.26 2.65 13.44
CA LYS A 273 20.53 3.20 12.99
C LYS A 273 20.41 4.70 12.69
N GLY A 274 21.16 5.51 13.42
CA GLY A 274 21.14 6.97 13.32
C GLY A 274 20.09 7.64 14.22
N ALA A 275 19.32 6.88 15.01
CA ALA A 275 18.43 7.42 16.02
C ALA A 275 19.19 7.88 17.28
N GLU A 276 18.54 8.70 18.09
CA GLU A 276 18.98 9.03 19.43
C GLU A 276 18.90 7.76 20.32
N ARG A 277 19.98 7.43 21.00
CA ARG A 277 20.08 6.18 21.79
C ARG A 277 19.64 6.31 23.23
N ASP A 278 19.35 7.52 23.70
CA ASP A 278 18.92 7.84 25.06
C ASP A 278 17.40 8.08 25.14
N THR A 279 16.69 7.93 24.05
CA THR A 279 15.24 8.06 23.96
C THR A 279 14.53 6.73 23.79
N VAL A 280 13.26 6.69 24.17
CA VAL A 280 12.39 5.53 23.93
C VAL A 280 11.89 5.57 22.49
N HIS A 281 12.09 4.49 21.76
CA HIS A 281 11.53 4.34 20.42
C HIS A 281 10.27 3.49 20.45
N THR A 282 9.27 3.92 19.67
CA THR A 282 7.93 3.34 19.74
C THR A 282 7.46 2.93 18.34
N ALA A 283 6.94 1.71 18.26
CA ALA A 283 6.19 1.23 17.11
C ALA A 283 4.75 0.85 17.50
N VAL A 284 3.82 1.10 16.60
CA VAL A 284 2.40 0.75 16.74
C VAL A 284 1.99 -0.12 15.56
N PHE A 285 1.39 -1.26 15.86
CA PHE A 285 0.92 -2.27 14.91
C PHE A 285 -0.60 -2.34 14.96
N ALA A 286 -1.26 -2.08 13.83
CA ALA A 286 -2.72 -2.12 13.71
C ALA A 286 -3.17 -3.47 13.14
N LEU A 287 -4.15 -4.10 13.79
CA LEU A 287 -4.77 -5.32 13.30
C LEU A 287 -5.65 -5.01 12.08
N ALA A 288 -5.75 -5.98 11.17
CA ALA A 288 -6.64 -5.90 10.01
C ALA A 288 -8.11 -5.74 10.41
N GLU A 289 -8.52 -6.52 11.40
CA GLU A 289 -9.85 -6.49 12.00
C GLU A 289 -9.72 -6.58 13.53
N PRO A 290 -10.69 -6.06 14.28
CA PRO A 290 -10.69 -6.24 15.74
C PRO A 290 -10.71 -7.72 16.12
N LEU A 291 -9.74 -8.12 16.88
CA LEU A 291 -9.69 -9.47 17.44
C LEU A 291 -10.54 -9.50 18.72
N VAL A 292 -11.44 -10.46 18.81
CA VAL A 292 -12.18 -10.77 20.05
C VAL A 292 -11.74 -12.14 20.54
N LEU A 293 -11.08 -12.14 21.69
CA LEU A 293 -10.59 -13.38 22.32
C LEU A 293 -11.71 -14.11 23.06
N GLU A 294 -11.72 -15.42 22.94
CA GLU A 294 -12.57 -16.27 23.75
C GLU A 294 -12.00 -16.54 25.14
N LYS A 295 -12.82 -17.11 26.01
CA LYS A 295 -12.39 -17.39 27.38
C LYS A 295 -11.23 -18.41 27.40
N GLY A 296 -10.09 -17.97 27.96
CA GLY A 296 -8.91 -18.81 28.07
C GLY A 296 -7.94 -18.70 26.90
N GLU A 297 -8.28 -18.01 25.82
CA GLU A 297 -7.35 -17.68 24.76
C GLU A 297 -6.30 -16.67 25.24
N ARG A 298 -5.10 -16.78 24.71
CA ARG A 298 -3.94 -15.93 25.03
C ARG A 298 -3.40 -15.33 23.74
N LEU A 299 -2.83 -14.12 23.83
CA LEU A 299 -2.06 -13.53 22.74
C LEU A 299 -0.59 -13.92 22.87
N VAL A 300 0.00 -14.22 21.74
CA VAL A 300 1.43 -14.43 21.59
C VAL A 300 1.95 -13.36 20.62
N PHE A 301 2.82 -12.48 21.12
CA PHE A 301 3.52 -11.51 20.31
C PHE A 301 4.98 -11.93 20.20
N GLU A 302 5.42 -12.20 18.97
CA GLU A 302 6.75 -12.66 18.66
C GLU A 302 7.52 -11.57 17.93
N LEU A 303 8.70 -11.24 18.45
CA LEU A 303 9.66 -10.30 17.86
C LEU A 303 10.78 -11.12 17.21
N ARG A 304 10.86 -11.10 15.89
CA ARG A 304 11.87 -11.83 15.12
C ARG A 304 13.05 -10.94 14.80
N GLN A 305 14.22 -11.32 15.22
CA GLN A 305 15.45 -10.55 15.09
C GLN A 305 16.49 -11.38 14.33
N ARG A 306 16.16 -11.65 13.05
CA ARG A 306 16.88 -12.58 12.17
C ARG A 306 17.77 -11.86 11.15
N SER A 307 18.28 -10.68 11.52
CA SER A 307 19.05 -9.86 10.60
C SER A 307 20.37 -10.54 10.18
N THR A 308 20.76 -10.32 8.94
CA THR A 308 22.04 -10.80 8.41
C THR A 308 23.24 -10.03 8.97
N LEU A 309 23.01 -8.92 9.66
CA LEU A 309 24.07 -8.13 10.31
C LEU A 309 24.43 -8.64 11.71
N GLY A 310 23.68 -9.63 12.23
CA GLY A 310 23.93 -10.28 13.51
C GLY A 310 23.75 -9.41 14.74
N ASP A 311 23.77 -10.00 15.90
CA ASP A 311 23.83 -9.46 17.28
C ASP A 311 22.99 -8.22 17.65
N ALA A 312 22.18 -7.71 16.73
CA ALA A 312 21.37 -6.47 16.89
C ALA A 312 20.05 -6.72 17.65
N ASN A 313 20.05 -7.67 18.60
CA ASN A 313 18.86 -8.04 19.36
C ASN A 313 18.48 -6.94 20.37
N ILE A 314 17.21 -6.71 20.55
CA ILE A 314 16.66 -5.70 21.45
C ILE A 314 17.09 -5.96 22.89
N ALA A 315 17.54 -4.92 23.61
CA ALA A 315 18.02 -5.03 24.98
C ALA A 315 16.89 -4.95 26.01
N GLN A 316 15.98 -3.99 25.84
CA GLN A 316 14.83 -3.80 26.74
C GLN A 316 13.63 -3.26 25.98
N PHE A 317 12.46 -3.85 26.23
CA PHE A 317 11.23 -3.44 25.56
C PHE A 317 10.00 -3.57 26.47
N ARG A 318 8.88 -3.00 26.02
CA ARG A 318 7.57 -3.14 26.63
C ARG A 318 6.51 -3.35 25.58
N VAL A 319 5.55 -4.19 25.89
CA VAL A 319 4.40 -4.45 25.02
C VAL A 319 3.15 -3.88 25.69
N ALA A 320 2.33 -3.20 24.91
CA ALA A 320 1.00 -2.77 25.35
C ALA A 320 -0.02 -3.07 24.25
N VAL A 321 -1.26 -3.28 24.62
CA VAL A 321 -2.37 -3.55 23.70
C VAL A 321 -3.48 -2.54 23.89
N THR A 322 -4.27 -2.34 22.87
CA THR A 322 -5.43 -1.44 22.91
C THR A 322 -6.66 -2.10 22.31
N HIS A 323 -7.84 -1.65 22.75
CA HIS A 323 -9.12 -1.93 22.10
C HIS A 323 -9.65 -0.70 21.32
N GLU A 324 -8.93 0.42 21.38
CA GLU A 324 -9.25 1.63 20.65
C GLU A 324 -8.93 1.47 19.16
N ARG A 325 -9.57 2.26 18.31
CA ARG A 325 -9.37 2.26 16.85
C ARG A 325 -8.90 3.62 16.33
N GLY A 326 -8.86 3.73 15.06
CA GLY A 326 -8.60 4.97 14.36
C GLY A 326 -7.18 5.46 14.56
N GLU A 327 -7.07 6.71 14.95
CA GLU A 327 -5.79 7.39 15.11
C GLU A 327 -4.89 6.73 16.15
N THR A 328 -5.46 6.15 17.20
CA THR A 328 -4.73 5.48 18.28
C THR A 328 -3.81 4.35 17.78
N VAL A 329 -4.25 3.62 16.76
CA VAL A 329 -3.46 2.51 16.17
C VAL A 329 -2.75 2.87 14.88
N ARG A 330 -2.83 4.13 14.44
CA ARG A 330 -2.22 4.60 13.18
C ARG A 330 -1.14 5.65 13.36
N LYS A 331 -0.94 6.11 14.60
CA LYS A 331 0.09 7.10 14.94
C LYS A 331 0.86 6.67 16.17
N VAL A 332 2.09 7.14 16.24
CA VAL A 332 2.85 7.17 17.49
C VAL A 332 2.52 8.46 18.21
N GLY A 333 2.33 8.39 19.53
CA GLY A 333 1.99 9.55 20.37
C GLY A 333 0.54 9.50 20.89
N SER A 334 0.03 10.65 21.36
CA SER A 334 -1.31 10.74 21.92
C SER A 334 -2.40 10.62 20.88
N GLY A 335 -3.35 9.73 21.13
CA GLY A 335 -4.58 9.59 20.33
C GLY A 335 -5.70 10.49 20.85
N PRO A 336 -6.88 10.50 20.17
CA PRO A 336 -8.01 11.34 20.58
C PRO A 336 -8.55 11.01 21.96
N MET A 337 -8.40 9.75 22.42
CA MET A 337 -8.81 9.36 23.77
C MET A 337 -7.85 9.88 24.85
N ASP A 338 -6.55 9.90 24.57
CA ASP A 338 -5.55 10.52 25.46
C ASP A 338 -5.82 12.01 25.60
N ASP A 339 -6.07 12.70 24.49
CA ASP A 339 -6.32 14.14 24.44
C ASP A 339 -7.62 14.48 25.17
N TRP A 340 -8.64 13.61 25.06
CA TRP A 340 -9.87 13.76 25.81
C TRP A 340 -9.66 13.55 27.31
N ALA A 341 -8.92 12.51 27.70
CA ALA A 341 -8.60 12.23 29.10
C ALA A 341 -7.78 13.34 29.78
N ALA A 342 -6.97 14.07 29.00
CA ALA A 342 -6.16 15.18 29.46
C ALA A 342 -6.96 16.50 29.67
N LYS A 343 -8.18 16.61 29.12
CA LYS A 343 -9.00 17.82 29.30
C LYS A 343 -9.46 17.99 30.72
N PRO A 344 -9.39 19.23 31.32
CA PRO A 344 -9.91 19.50 32.64
C PRO A 344 -11.42 19.23 32.67
N ARG A 345 -11.86 18.39 33.56
CA ARG A 345 -13.27 18.20 33.84
C ARG A 345 -13.68 19.21 34.92
N GLY A 346 -14.42 20.26 34.50
CA GLY A 346 -15.29 20.95 35.43
C GLY A 346 -16.35 19.98 35.98
N ASN A 347 -17.27 20.45 36.84
CA ASN A 347 -18.43 19.68 37.35
C ASN A 347 -19.40 19.22 36.23
N THR A 348 -18.84 18.71 35.11
CA THR A 348 -19.62 18.30 33.94
C THR A 348 -20.32 16.98 34.23
N THR A 349 -21.64 17.07 34.32
CA THR A 349 -22.55 15.92 34.27
C THR A 349 -22.39 15.17 32.95
N ARG A 350 -22.90 13.93 32.91
CA ARG A 350 -22.94 13.09 31.70
C ARG A 350 -23.47 13.82 30.44
N GLU A 351 -24.31 14.83 30.63
CA GLU A 351 -24.92 15.65 29.57
C GLU A 351 -24.01 16.76 29.03
N GLY A 352 -23.05 17.25 29.83
CA GLY A 352 -22.13 18.32 29.45
C GLY A 352 -20.78 17.84 28.88
N ALA A 353 -20.62 16.53 28.66
CA ALA A 353 -19.34 15.98 28.13
C ALA A 353 -19.00 16.48 26.72
N GLU A 354 -19.99 16.86 25.93
CA GLU A 354 -19.83 17.39 24.57
C GLU A 354 -19.38 18.87 24.57
N GLU A 355 -19.71 19.64 25.59
CA GLU A 355 -19.40 21.08 25.65
C GLU A 355 -17.93 21.38 25.94
N VAL A 356 -17.20 20.40 26.51
CA VAL A 356 -15.78 20.56 26.86
C VAL A 356 -14.84 20.23 25.68
N LEU A 357 -15.37 19.61 24.62
CA LEU A 357 -14.59 19.19 23.47
C LEU A 357 -14.53 20.31 22.43
N ASP A 358 -13.32 20.66 21.99
CA ASP A 358 -13.15 21.50 20.82
C ASP A 358 -13.55 20.74 19.54
N GLU A 359 -13.83 21.48 18.47
CA GLU A 359 -14.34 20.91 17.21
C GLU A 359 -13.34 19.95 16.57
N GLN A 360 -12.03 20.23 16.69
CA GLN A 360 -10.99 19.38 16.13
C GLN A 360 -10.94 18.01 16.83
N LEU A 361 -11.02 18.01 18.16
CA LEU A 361 -11.07 16.76 18.94
C LEU A 361 -12.36 15.98 18.66
N LYS A 362 -13.51 16.66 18.53
CA LYS A 362 -14.77 16.03 18.14
C LYS A 362 -14.68 15.32 16.80
N GLN A 363 -14.06 15.95 15.79
CA GLN A 363 -13.86 15.34 14.46
C GLN A 363 -12.98 14.10 14.54
N ARG A 364 -11.91 14.12 15.33
CA ARG A 364 -11.02 12.96 15.52
C ARG A 364 -11.74 11.82 16.27
N LEU A 365 -12.53 12.14 17.28
CA LEU A 365 -13.36 11.18 18.00
C LEU A 365 -14.44 10.59 17.10
N PHE A 366 -15.09 11.43 16.28
CA PHE A 366 -16.08 10.97 15.30
C PHE A 366 -15.47 10.01 14.28
N ALA A 367 -14.27 10.31 13.78
CA ALA A 367 -13.55 9.41 12.88
C ALA A 367 -13.28 8.04 13.52
N SER A 368 -12.88 8.02 14.81
CA SER A 368 -12.68 6.77 15.57
C SER A 368 -14.00 6.01 15.80
N PHE A 369 -15.08 6.71 16.12
CA PHE A 369 -16.41 6.13 16.27
C PHE A 369 -16.90 5.46 14.99
N LEU A 370 -16.72 6.11 13.84
CA LEU A 370 -17.17 5.60 12.54
C LEU A 370 -16.54 4.23 12.19
N GLU A 371 -15.36 3.92 12.70
CA GLU A 371 -14.70 2.64 12.45
C GLU A 371 -15.40 1.43 13.10
N ASP A 372 -16.23 1.68 14.12
CA ASP A 372 -17.05 0.66 14.78
C ASP A 372 -18.55 0.80 14.49
N HIS A 373 -18.96 1.88 13.82
CA HIS A 373 -20.36 2.10 13.49
C HIS A 373 -20.77 1.28 12.27
N GLU A 374 -21.39 0.11 12.53
CA GLU A 374 -21.69 -0.91 11.50
C GLU A 374 -22.32 -0.33 10.21
N PRO A 375 -23.33 0.57 10.25
CA PRO A 375 -23.91 1.12 9.02
C PRO A 375 -22.91 1.85 8.15
N TYR A 376 -21.97 2.59 8.78
CA TYR A 376 -20.90 3.27 8.04
C TYR A 376 -19.84 2.30 7.54
N VAL A 377 -19.42 1.33 8.35
CA VAL A 377 -18.43 0.31 7.98
C VAL A 377 -18.88 -0.47 6.75
N VAL A 378 -20.14 -0.90 6.70
CA VAL A 378 -20.72 -1.59 5.54
C VAL A 378 -20.74 -0.70 4.31
N ALA A 379 -21.19 0.57 4.45
CA ALA A 379 -21.24 1.52 3.35
C ALA A 379 -19.84 1.81 2.79
N LYS A 380 -18.86 2.03 3.65
CA LYS A 380 -17.46 2.25 3.30
C LYS A 380 -16.85 1.05 2.59
N ARG A 381 -17.05 -0.16 3.10
CA ARG A 381 -16.58 -1.40 2.46
C ARG A 381 -17.15 -1.56 1.04
N GLY A 382 -18.44 -1.24 0.87
CA GLY A 382 -19.08 -1.24 -0.45
C GLY A 382 -18.49 -0.19 -1.41
N LEU A 383 -18.11 0.99 -0.92
CA LEU A 383 -17.42 2.01 -1.71
C LEU A 383 -16.00 1.55 -2.08
N ASP A 384 -15.24 1.04 -1.13
CA ASP A 384 -13.86 0.57 -1.36
C ASP A 384 -13.82 -0.59 -2.38
N GLN A 385 -14.82 -1.47 -2.35
CA GLN A 385 -14.99 -2.53 -3.35
C GLN A 385 -15.30 -1.97 -4.74
N ALA A 386 -16.20 -0.99 -4.84
CA ALA A 386 -16.53 -0.34 -6.11
C ALA A 386 -15.32 0.40 -6.71
N ILE A 387 -14.50 1.07 -5.88
CA ILE A 387 -13.27 1.73 -6.31
C ILE A 387 -12.25 0.72 -6.85
N ARG A 388 -12.08 -0.43 -6.20
CA ARG A 388 -11.20 -1.51 -6.71
C ARG A 388 -11.68 -2.03 -8.07
N GLN A 389 -12.96 -2.32 -8.19
CA GLN A 389 -13.57 -2.76 -9.46
C GLN A 389 -13.40 -1.70 -10.57
N GLN A 390 -13.62 -0.42 -10.26
CA GLN A 390 -13.36 0.68 -11.20
C GLN A 390 -11.91 0.72 -11.66
N SER A 391 -10.94 0.50 -10.73
CA SER A 391 -9.52 0.48 -11.06
C SER A 391 -9.16 -0.67 -12.00
N GLU A 392 -9.73 -1.86 -11.78
CA GLU A 392 -9.55 -3.02 -12.65
C GLU A 392 -10.10 -2.75 -14.05
N VAL A 393 -11.33 -2.20 -14.15
CA VAL A 393 -11.94 -1.82 -15.44
C VAL A 393 -11.11 -0.74 -16.14
N LYS A 394 -10.60 0.27 -15.41
CA LYS A 394 -9.71 1.30 -15.96
C LYS A 394 -8.38 0.72 -16.45
N GLY A 395 -7.80 -0.21 -15.72
CA GLY A 395 -6.58 -0.92 -16.12
C GLY A 395 -6.76 -1.74 -17.40
N ALA A 396 -7.89 -2.47 -17.49
CA ALA A 396 -8.24 -3.26 -18.68
C ALA A 396 -8.67 -2.39 -19.87
N SER A 397 -9.13 -1.16 -19.63
CA SER A 397 -9.72 -0.24 -20.63
C SER A 397 -8.76 0.87 -21.06
N GLY A 398 -7.46 0.65 -20.98
CA GLY A 398 -6.43 1.65 -21.29
C GLY A 398 -6.62 2.26 -22.69
N ASN A 399 -6.22 3.52 -22.86
CA ASN A 399 -6.11 4.13 -24.18
C ASN A 399 -5.08 3.33 -24.99
N LEU A 400 -5.49 2.84 -26.15
CA LEU A 400 -4.60 2.24 -27.13
C LEU A 400 -4.00 3.36 -27.99
N ASN A 401 -2.69 3.42 -28.11
CA ASN A 401 -2.04 4.22 -29.12
C ASN A 401 -2.06 3.43 -30.42
N VAL A 402 -2.88 3.87 -31.34
CA VAL A 402 -3.07 3.22 -32.63
C VAL A 402 -2.37 4.06 -33.69
N MET A 403 -1.45 3.46 -34.45
CA MET A 403 -0.79 4.13 -35.56
C MET A 403 -1.82 4.40 -36.67
N VAL A 404 -1.87 5.62 -37.15
CA VAL A 404 -2.81 6.10 -38.17
C VAL A 404 -2.05 6.80 -39.31
N LEU A 405 -2.75 7.12 -40.40
CA LEU A 405 -2.20 8.04 -41.39
C LEU A 405 -2.53 9.49 -41.00
N ALA A 406 -1.54 10.34 -41.08
CA ALA A 406 -1.70 11.79 -41.05
C ALA A 406 -0.62 12.41 -41.92
N GLU A 407 -0.97 13.43 -42.68
CA GLU A 407 -0.04 14.17 -43.51
C GLU A 407 0.97 14.98 -42.67
N ARG A 408 2.14 15.19 -43.22
CA ARG A 408 3.09 16.16 -42.64
C ARG A 408 2.47 17.56 -42.66
N ALA A 409 2.67 18.27 -41.59
CA ALA A 409 2.39 19.71 -41.60
C ALA A 409 3.37 20.38 -42.59
N GLU A 410 2.86 21.30 -43.42
CA GLU A 410 3.68 22.11 -44.30
C GLU A 410 4.67 23.02 -43.53
#